data_05706b9fa1a866985d3a46112d8b708e
#
_entry.id   05706b9fa1a866985d3a46112d8b708e
#
_cell.length_a   1.000
_cell.length_b   1.000
_cell.length_c   1.000
_cell.angle_alpha   90.00
_cell.angle_beta   90.00
_cell.angle_gamma   90.00
#
_symmetry.space_group_name_H-M   'P 1'
#
loop_
_entity.id
_entity.type
_entity.pdbx_description
1 polymer ?
#
loop_
_entity_poly.entity_id
_entity_poly.type
_entity_poly.pdbx_seq_one_letter_code
_entity_poly.pdbx_strand_id
1 'polypeptide(L)'
;LAMSSAASDVYKRQVNAPYKIKDLGIKLESTKSSASIDYNELIEVKTVSSENSEHSVRGTLLGKGNEPRIVEVDGQAIEVRPVDKLLIVRNIDKPGIVGKLGTILGNCSVNIANMSLSRAQDGEWALTICELDEEPPASALQGLVDDPDIREARVSRQG
;
A
#
# COMPACT_ATOMS: atom_id res chain seq x y z
N LEU A 1 19.57 -11.40 -28.59
CA LEU A 1 18.48 -11.63 -27.63
C LEU A 1 17.91 -10.28 -27.22
N ALA A 2 16.73 -9.92 -27.75
CA ALA A 2 16.05 -8.72 -27.34
C ALA A 2 15.45 -8.98 -25.94
N MET A 3 15.93 -8.26 -24.94
CA MET A 3 15.24 -8.21 -23.64
C MET A 3 13.86 -7.58 -23.87
N SER A 4 12.80 -8.14 -23.25
CA SER A 4 11.46 -7.55 -23.37
C SER A 4 11.49 -6.11 -22.87
N SER A 5 10.67 -5.23 -23.44
CA SER A 5 10.63 -3.81 -23.06
C SER A 5 10.39 -3.61 -21.55
N ALA A 6 9.55 -4.43 -20.95
CA ALA A 6 9.27 -4.41 -19.51
C ALA A 6 10.51 -4.70 -18.65
N ALA A 7 11.33 -5.71 -19.00
CA ALA A 7 12.57 -6.00 -18.27
C ALA A 7 13.60 -4.89 -18.40
N SER A 8 13.67 -4.24 -19.57
CA SER A 8 14.53 -3.07 -19.80
C SER A 8 14.10 -1.87 -18.96
N ASP A 9 12.80 -1.63 -18.81
CA ASP A 9 12.26 -0.52 -18.02
C ASP A 9 12.48 -0.72 -16.52
N VAL A 10 12.28 -1.94 -16.02
CA VAL A 10 12.60 -2.27 -14.62
C VAL A 10 14.08 -2.07 -14.33
N TYR A 11 14.96 -2.55 -15.20
CA TYR A 11 16.39 -2.36 -15.03
C TYR A 11 16.79 -0.88 -15.03
N LYS A 12 16.26 -0.07 -15.95
CA LYS A 12 16.52 1.38 -16.01
C LYS A 12 16.05 2.09 -14.75
N ARG A 13 14.89 1.71 -14.20
CA ARG A 13 14.36 2.27 -12.95
C ARG A 13 15.28 1.94 -11.76
N GLN A 14 15.77 0.71 -11.67
CA GLN A 14 16.71 0.30 -10.61
C GLN A 14 18.04 1.07 -10.68
N VAL A 15 18.58 1.27 -11.86
CA VAL A 15 19.87 1.99 -12.05
C VAL A 15 19.70 3.49 -11.74
N ASN A 16 18.59 4.09 -12.08
CA ASN A 16 18.36 5.53 -11.93
C ASN A 16 17.79 5.94 -10.57
N ALA A 17 17.25 5.00 -9.77
CA ALA A 17 16.64 5.29 -8.49
C ALA A 17 17.54 6.09 -7.52
N PRO A 18 18.83 5.74 -7.31
CA PRO A 18 19.71 6.50 -6.43
C PRO A 18 19.90 7.95 -6.87
N TYR A 19 19.98 8.20 -8.18
CA TYR A 19 20.14 9.56 -8.72
C TYR A 19 18.86 10.38 -8.50
N LYS A 20 17.70 9.79 -8.80
CA LYS A 20 16.41 10.46 -8.59
C LYS A 20 16.14 10.78 -7.12
N ILE A 21 16.48 9.88 -6.20
CA ILE A 21 16.36 10.09 -4.77
C ILE A 21 17.23 11.28 -4.33
N LYS A 22 18.47 11.36 -4.84
CA LYS A 22 19.38 12.47 -4.54
C LYS A 22 18.87 13.79 -5.12
N ASP A 23 18.39 13.80 -6.36
CA ASP A 23 17.85 15.00 -7.02
C ASP A 23 16.60 15.54 -6.31
N LEU A 24 15.81 14.65 -5.69
CA LEU A 24 14.67 15.02 -4.87
C LEU A 24 15.05 15.47 -3.44
N GLY A 25 16.35 15.49 -3.10
CA GLY A 25 16.84 15.86 -1.78
C GLY A 25 16.49 14.84 -0.69
N ILE A 26 16.16 13.61 -1.07
CA ILE A 26 15.80 12.55 -0.13
C ILE A 26 17.05 11.88 0.38
N LYS A 27 17.21 11.79 1.70
CA LYS A 27 18.27 11.01 2.35
C LYS A 27 17.86 9.53 2.37
N LEU A 28 18.66 8.68 1.73
CA LEU A 28 18.47 7.22 1.74
C LEU A 28 19.47 6.58 2.69
N GLU A 29 18.96 5.81 3.64
CA GLU A 29 19.76 4.92 4.49
C GLU A 29 19.33 3.46 4.23
N SER A 30 20.29 2.56 4.14
CA SER A 30 20.01 1.13 3.94
C SER A 30 20.69 0.33 5.03
N THR A 31 19.93 -0.49 5.74
CA THR A 31 20.41 -1.36 6.80
C THR A 31 20.05 -2.80 6.47
N LYS A 32 21.01 -3.71 6.66
CA LYS A 32 20.75 -5.16 6.58
C LYS A 32 20.82 -5.73 8.00
N SER A 33 19.84 -6.54 8.35
CA SER A 33 19.77 -7.23 9.64
C SER A 33 19.57 -8.73 9.40
N SER A 34 20.19 -9.54 10.24
CA SER A 34 19.98 -11.00 10.31
C SER A 34 19.16 -11.38 11.55
N ALA A 35 18.43 -10.44 12.14
CA ALA A 35 17.55 -10.76 13.25
C ALA A 35 16.49 -11.80 12.85
N SER A 36 16.14 -12.68 13.80
CA SER A 36 15.06 -13.64 13.59
C SER A 36 13.74 -12.91 13.38
N ILE A 37 13.09 -13.20 12.27
CA ILE A 37 11.78 -12.67 11.89
C ILE A 37 10.90 -13.85 11.45
N ASP A 38 9.59 -13.64 11.45
CA ASP A 38 8.62 -14.67 11.04
C ASP A 38 8.67 -15.00 9.54
N TYR A 39 9.48 -14.29 8.77
CA TYR A 39 9.63 -14.44 7.33
C TYR A 39 11.09 -14.78 6.97
N ASN A 40 11.27 -15.55 5.91
CA ASN A 40 12.62 -15.89 5.40
C ASN A 40 13.38 -14.65 4.91
N GLU A 41 12.67 -13.71 4.31
CA GLU A 41 13.18 -12.42 3.84
C GLU A 41 12.12 -11.36 4.09
N LEU A 42 12.53 -10.20 4.54
CA LEU A 42 11.66 -9.06 4.77
C LEU A 42 12.32 -7.78 4.27
N ILE A 43 11.58 -6.99 3.52
CA ILE A 43 11.98 -5.65 3.12
C ILE A 43 11.09 -4.67 3.88
N GLU A 44 11.70 -3.71 4.56
CA GLU A 44 11.02 -2.60 5.20
C GLU A 44 11.44 -1.30 4.51
N VAL A 45 10.45 -0.49 4.14
CA VAL A 45 10.66 0.87 3.66
C VAL A 45 10.01 1.81 4.66
N LYS A 46 10.81 2.75 5.20
CA LYS A 46 10.33 3.82 6.06
C LYS A 46 10.54 5.17 5.40
N THR A 47 9.56 6.02 5.53
CA THR A 47 9.66 7.42 5.09
C THR A 47 9.37 8.34 6.27
N VAL A 48 10.18 9.39 6.40
CA VAL A 48 9.99 10.43 7.42
C VAL A 48 9.83 11.74 6.67
N SER A 49 8.71 12.43 6.86
CA SER A 49 8.48 13.74 6.27
C SER A 49 9.19 14.86 7.05
N SER A 50 9.26 16.05 6.45
CA SER A 50 9.76 17.26 7.12
C SER A 50 8.96 17.65 8.36
N GLU A 51 7.72 17.18 8.48
CA GLU A 51 6.82 17.40 9.62
C GLU A 51 6.90 16.28 10.67
N ASN A 52 7.93 15.41 10.57
CA ASN A 52 8.12 14.26 11.43
C ASN A 52 6.99 13.19 11.35
N SER A 53 6.17 13.19 10.31
CA SER A 53 5.27 12.06 10.08
C SER A 53 6.06 10.88 9.53
N GLU A 54 5.93 9.72 10.18
CA GLU A 54 6.59 8.49 9.80
C GLU A 54 5.57 7.53 9.18
N HIS A 55 5.94 6.95 8.04
CA HIS A 55 5.18 5.89 7.39
C HIS A 55 6.09 4.71 7.08
N SER A 56 5.58 3.51 7.25
CA SER A 56 6.34 2.28 6.98
C SER A 56 5.51 1.25 6.23
N VAL A 57 6.19 0.53 5.35
CA VAL A 57 5.61 -0.62 4.64
C VAL A 57 6.61 -1.76 4.72
N ARG A 58 6.13 -2.96 5.07
CA ARG A 58 6.91 -4.19 5.05
C ARG A 58 6.35 -5.15 4.00
N GLY A 59 7.25 -5.75 3.25
CA GLY A 59 6.94 -6.73 2.23
C GLY A 59 7.84 -7.94 2.29
N THR A 60 7.32 -9.06 1.82
CA THR A 60 8.03 -10.35 1.77
C THR A 60 7.62 -11.16 0.54
N LEU A 61 8.30 -12.28 0.34
CA LEU A 61 7.92 -13.28 -0.65
C LEU A 61 7.29 -14.48 0.06
N LEU A 62 6.07 -14.87 -0.33
CA LEU A 62 5.33 -15.96 0.26
C LEU A 62 5.18 -17.15 -0.70
N GLY A 63 5.11 -18.34 -0.09
CA GLY A 63 4.84 -19.60 -0.77
C GLY A 63 5.97 -20.08 -1.68
N LYS A 64 5.73 -21.23 -2.34
CA LYS A 64 6.71 -21.86 -3.24
C LYS A 64 6.95 -21.06 -4.52
N GLY A 65 6.03 -20.19 -4.88
CA GLY A 65 6.10 -19.31 -6.05
C GLY A 65 6.84 -17.99 -5.81
N ASN A 66 7.32 -17.75 -4.59
CA ASN A 66 7.92 -16.46 -4.20
C ASN A 66 7.01 -15.26 -4.56
N GLU A 67 5.74 -15.39 -4.23
CA GLU A 67 4.76 -14.33 -4.53
C GLU A 67 4.95 -13.11 -3.61
N PRO A 68 5.08 -11.90 -4.16
CA PRO A 68 5.25 -10.71 -3.34
C PRO A 68 3.99 -10.40 -2.55
N ARG A 69 4.15 -10.04 -1.28
CA ARG A 69 3.09 -9.59 -0.37
C ARG A 69 3.57 -8.40 0.44
N ILE A 70 2.69 -7.42 0.60
CA ILE A 70 2.77 -6.45 1.67
C ILE A 70 2.20 -7.14 2.90
N VAL A 71 2.94 -7.14 4.00
CA VAL A 71 2.57 -7.85 5.23
C VAL A 71 2.37 -6.92 6.42
N GLU A 72 2.77 -5.66 6.29
CA GLU A 72 2.56 -4.63 7.31
C GLU A 72 2.53 -3.24 6.68
N VAL A 73 1.66 -2.38 7.18
CA VAL A 73 1.60 -0.95 6.85
C VAL A 73 1.47 -0.16 8.15
N ASP A 74 2.41 0.76 8.42
CA ASP A 74 2.46 1.62 9.60
C ASP A 74 2.28 0.85 10.92
N GLY A 75 2.97 -0.30 11.03
CA GLY A 75 2.92 -1.16 12.22
C GLY A 75 1.70 -2.07 12.31
N GLN A 76 0.75 -1.98 11.37
CA GLN A 76 -0.40 -2.87 11.32
C GLN A 76 -0.17 -4.05 10.38
N ALA A 77 -0.27 -5.27 10.92
CA ALA A 77 -0.20 -6.49 10.13
C ALA A 77 -1.39 -6.58 9.18
N ILE A 78 -1.11 -6.73 7.89
CA ILE A 78 -2.11 -6.87 6.83
C ILE A 78 -1.48 -7.61 5.67
N GLU A 79 -2.23 -8.47 4.98
CA GLU A 79 -1.72 -9.19 3.82
C GLU A 79 -2.45 -8.75 2.55
N VAL A 80 -1.69 -8.16 1.61
CA VAL A 80 -2.20 -7.75 0.29
C VAL A 80 -1.14 -7.96 -0.79
N ARG A 81 -1.58 -8.16 -2.02
CA ARG A 81 -0.70 -8.18 -3.18
C ARG A 81 -0.31 -6.75 -3.56
N PRO A 82 0.96 -6.48 -3.89
CA PRO A 82 1.39 -5.18 -4.42
C PRO A 82 0.95 -5.06 -5.90
N VAL A 83 -0.32 -4.74 -6.12
CA VAL A 83 -0.91 -4.51 -7.45
C VAL A 83 -0.96 -3.01 -7.76
N ASP A 84 -1.24 -2.67 -9.04
CA ASP A 84 -1.21 -1.28 -9.53
C ASP A 84 -2.15 -0.34 -8.79
N LYS A 85 -3.32 -0.82 -8.40
CA LYS A 85 -4.39 0.01 -7.85
C LYS A 85 -4.80 -0.53 -6.48
N LEU A 86 -4.18 0.03 -5.45
CA LEU A 86 -4.54 -0.22 -4.06
C LEU A 86 -5.22 1.02 -3.49
N LEU A 87 -6.47 0.86 -3.07
CA LEU A 87 -7.15 1.86 -2.26
C LEU A 87 -6.85 1.57 -0.79
N ILE A 88 -6.16 2.48 -0.14
CA ILE A 88 -5.78 2.41 1.28
C ILE A 88 -6.72 3.34 2.05
N VAL A 89 -7.44 2.80 3.00
CA VAL A 89 -8.43 3.53 3.81
C VAL A 89 -8.15 3.34 5.29
N ARG A 90 -8.11 4.43 6.04
CA ARG A 90 -8.11 4.43 7.50
C ARG A 90 -9.47 4.88 7.98
N ASN A 91 -10.18 4.01 8.68
CA ASN A 91 -11.54 4.23 9.10
C ASN A 91 -11.77 3.90 10.58
N ILE A 92 -12.81 4.46 11.17
CA ILE A 92 -13.27 4.04 12.49
C ILE A 92 -13.69 2.57 12.41
N ASP A 93 -13.29 1.75 13.40
CA ASP A 93 -13.66 0.32 13.44
C ASP A 93 -15.09 0.17 13.99
N LYS A 94 -16.05 0.18 13.06
CA LYS A 94 -17.45 -0.03 13.42
C LYS A 94 -18.22 -0.78 12.33
N PRO A 95 -19.36 -1.41 12.69
CA PRO A 95 -20.23 -2.05 11.72
C PRO A 95 -20.68 -1.12 10.61
N GLY A 96 -20.74 -1.64 9.37
CA GLY A 96 -21.24 -0.92 8.20
C GLY A 96 -20.17 -0.28 7.31
N ILE A 97 -18.93 -0.11 7.78
CA ILE A 97 -17.85 0.53 7.00
C ILE A 97 -17.58 -0.22 5.68
N VAL A 98 -17.48 -1.54 5.72
CA VAL A 98 -17.27 -2.35 4.50
C VAL A 98 -18.42 -2.15 3.50
N GLY A 99 -19.65 -2.06 4.00
CA GLY A 99 -20.82 -1.75 3.17
C GLY A 99 -20.75 -0.35 2.55
N LYS A 100 -20.31 0.66 3.30
CA LYS A 100 -20.09 2.03 2.76
C LYS A 100 -19.04 2.04 1.65
N LEU A 101 -17.87 1.43 1.89
CA LEU A 101 -16.81 1.32 0.89
C LEU A 101 -17.32 0.65 -0.39
N GLY A 102 -17.99 -0.51 -0.24
CA GLY A 102 -18.56 -1.24 -1.37
C GLY A 102 -19.62 -0.42 -2.11
N THR A 103 -20.47 0.34 -1.41
CA THR A 103 -21.51 1.16 -2.04
C THR A 103 -20.90 2.34 -2.80
N ILE A 104 -19.93 3.06 -2.20
CA ILE A 104 -19.29 4.21 -2.86
C ILE A 104 -18.55 3.77 -4.12
N LEU A 105 -17.77 2.69 -4.05
CA LEU A 105 -17.03 2.16 -5.20
C LEU A 105 -17.98 1.58 -6.25
N GLY A 106 -18.98 0.80 -5.84
CA GLY A 106 -19.96 0.20 -6.74
C GLY A 106 -20.80 1.22 -7.50
N ASN A 107 -21.20 2.34 -6.86
CA ASN A 107 -21.90 3.44 -7.52
C ASN A 107 -21.07 4.12 -8.61
N CYS A 108 -19.74 3.99 -8.52
CA CYS A 108 -18.80 4.48 -9.51
C CYS A 108 -18.34 3.38 -10.49
N SER A 109 -18.98 2.21 -10.47
CA SER A 109 -18.63 1.04 -11.29
C SER A 109 -17.18 0.55 -11.10
N VAL A 110 -16.62 0.74 -9.90
CA VAL A 110 -15.31 0.25 -9.53
C VAL A 110 -15.46 -1.08 -8.79
N ASN A 111 -14.86 -2.13 -9.36
CA ASN A 111 -14.89 -3.46 -8.76
C ASN A 111 -13.75 -3.64 -7.74
N ILE A 112 -14.08 -4.33 -6.65
CA ILE A 112 -13.11 -4.73 -5.62
C ILE A 112 -12.72 -6.18 -5.88
N ALA A 113 -11.49 -6.40 -6.37
CA ALA A 113 -10.97 -7.74 -6.63
C ALA A 113 -10.63 -8.49 -5.33
N ASN A 114 -10.12 -7.75 -4.33
CA ASN A 114 -9.83 -8.28 -3.00
C ASN A 114 -9.90 -7.16 -1.96
N MET A 115 -10.16 -7.53 -0.71
CA MET A 115 -10.18 -6.60 0.42
C MET A 115 -9.53 -7.26 1.63
N SER A 116 -8.59 -6.56 2.23
CA SER A 116 -7.96 -6.93 3.49
C SER A 116 -8.25 -5.85 4.53
N LEU A 117 -8.57 -6.28 5.75
CA LEU A 117 -8.88 -5.39 6.86
C LEU A 117 -8.06 -5.80 8.09
N SER A 118 -7.40 -4.82 8.70
CA SER A 118 -6.65 -4.98 9.94
C SER A 118 -7.13 -3.97 10.96
N ARG A 119 -7.48 -4.46 12.16
CA ARG A 119 -7.90 -3.62 13.29
C ARG A 119 -6.70 -3.13 14.06
N ALA A 120 -6.70 -1.87 14.48
CA ALA A 120 -5.72 -1.35 15.40
C ALA A 120 -5.84 -2.04 16.78
N GLN A 121 -4.74 -2.10 17.52
CA GLN A 121 -4.72 -2.76 18.82
C GLN A 121 -5.64 -2.10 19.86
N ASP A 122 -5.85 -0.78 19.76
CA ASP A 122 -6.77 -0.01 20.58
C ASP A 122 -8.25 -0.22 20.23
N GLY A 123 -8.54 -0.83 19.05
CA GLY A 123 -9.89 -1.09 18.57
C GLY A 123 -10.65 0.15 18.11
N GLU A 124 -10.04 1.33 18.09
CA GLU A 124 -10.71 2.57 17.69
C GLU A 124 -10.84 2.71 16.19
N TRP A 125 -9.88 2.17 15.45
CA TRP A 125 -9.82 2.31 13.99
C TRP A 125 -9.26 1.07 13.30
N ALA A 126 -9.44 1.02 12.00
CA ALA A 126 -8.99 -0.06 11.15
C ALA A 126 -8.29 0.48 9.89
N LEU A 127 -7.38 -0.32 9.38
CA LEU A 127 -6.78 -0.19 8.06
C LEU A 127 -7.48 -1.14 7.11
N THR A 128 -8.10 -0.61 6.06
CA THR A 128 -8.71 -1.38 4.99
C THR A 128 -7.94 -1.13 3.70
N ILE A 129 -7.49 -2.18 3.03
CA ILE A 129 -6.83 -2.09 1.73
C ILE A 129 -7.64 -2.90 0.72
N CYS A 130 -8.07 -2.23 -0.36
CA CYS A 130 -8.79 -2.84 -1.46
C CYS A 130 -7.89 -2.92 -2.70
N GLU A 131 -7.80 -4.11 -3.29
CA GLU A 131 -7.27 -4.31 -4.64
C GLU A 131 -8.40 -3.99 -5.63
N LEU A 132 -8.19 -3.02 -6.51
CA LEU A 132 -9.22 -2.56 -7.44
C LEU A 132 -8.90 -2.97 -8.88
N ASP A 133 -9.93 -3.31 -9.65
CA ASP A 133 -9.77 -3.58 -11.07
C ASP A 133 -9.59 -2.28 -11.86
N GLU A 134 -10.31 -1.22 -11.48
CA GLU A 134 -10.25 0.10 -12.11
C GLU A 134 -9.78 1.18 -11.12
N GLU A 135 -9.27 2.28 -11.66
CA GLU A 135 -8.95 3.44 -10.86
C GLU A 135 -10.23 4.14 -10.40
N PRO A 136 -10.42 4.37 -9.08
CA PRO A 136 -11.59 5.08 -8.61
C PRO A 136 -11.57 6.54 -9.09
N PRO A 137 -12.69 7.07 -9.58
CA PRO A 137 -12.77 8.46 -9.98
C PRO A 137 -12.61 9.39 -8.77
N ALA A 138 -12.22 10.63 -9.01
CA ALA A 138 -12.04 11.63 -7.96
C ALA A 138 -13.29 11.80 -7.08
N SER A 139 -14.49 11.65 -7.66
CA SER A 139 -15.76 11.70 -6.91
C SER A 139 -15.91 10.57 -5.89
N ALA A 140 -15.41 9.37 -6.20
CA ALA A 140 -15.42 8.26 -5.25
C ALA A 140 -14.46 8.54 -4.08
N LEU A 141 -13.26 9.02 -4.37
CA LEU A 141 -12.29 9.40 -3.33
C LEU A 141 -12.82 10.54 -2.45
N GLN A 142 -13.43 11.55 -3.07
CA GLN A 142 -14.05 12.64 -2.33
C GLN A 142 -15.18 12.14 -1.44
N GLY A 143 -16.05 11.26 -1.94
CA GLY A 143 -17.12 10.66 -1.15
C GLY A 143 -16.62 9.82 0.05
N LEU A 144 -15.43 9.20 -0.08
CA LEU A 144 -14.79 8.52 1.03
C LEU A 144 -14.24 9.52 2.06
N VAL A 145 -13.55 10.55 1.61
CA VAL A 145 -12.94 11.57 2.51
C VAL A 145 -13.99 12.41 3.23
N ASP A 146 -15.14 12.65 2.60
CA ASP A 146 -16.27 13.41 3.19
C ASP A 146 -17.04 12.59 4.24
N ASP A 147 -16.86 11.25 4.29
CA ASP A 147 -17.52 10.41 5.31
C ASP A 147 -16.81 10.60 6.66
N PRO A 148 -17.54 10.98 7.74
CA PRO A 148 -16.95 11.24 9.06
C PRO A 148 -16.31 10.01 9.71
N ASP A 149 -16.60 8.81 9.22
CA ASP A 149 -16.04 7.56 9.70
C ASP A 149 -14.73 7.18 9.00
N ILE A 150 -14.35 7.93 7.96
CA ILE A 150 -13.14 7.70 7.20
C ILE A 150 -12.16 8.85 7.49
N ARG A 151 -11.01 8.49 8.07
CA ARG A 151 -9.95 9.47 8.38
C ARG A 151 -9.08 9.79 7.18
N GLU A 152 -8.88 8.80 6.32
CA GLU A 152 -7.98 8.89 5.19
C GLU A 152 -8.37 7.89 4.11
N ALA A 153 -8.31 8.32 2.84
CA ALA A 153 -8.44 7.44 1.69
C ALA A 153 -7.41 7.86 0.62
N ARG A 154 -6.56 6.93 0.20
CA ARG A 154 -5.52 7.16 -0.82
C ARG A 154 -5.49 6.01 -1.81
N VAL A 155 -5.17 6.32 -3.06
CA VAL A 155 -4.85 5.32 -4.08
C VAL A 155 -3.35 5.27 -4.30
N SER A 156 -2.76 4.09 -4.11
CA SER A 156 -1.38 3.81 -4.52
C SER A 156 -1.37 3.34 -5.97
N ARG A 157 -0.49 3.90 -6.77
CA ARG A 157 -0.26 3.54 -8.17
C ARG A 157 1.16 3.05 -8.32
N GLN A 158 1.36 1.97 -9.07
CA GLN A 158 2.69 1.64 -9.53
C GLN A 158 3.04 2.59 -10.69
N GLY A 159 4.08 3.39 -10.51
CA GLY A 159 4.59 4.30 -11.54
C GLY A 159 5.51 3.62 -12.55
#